data_ab2935f35bfaed1a277e31daa2f972d9
#
_entry.id   ab2935f35bfaed1a277e31daa2f972d9
#
_cell.length_a   1.000
_cell.length_b   1.000
_cell.length_c   1.000
_cell.angle_alpha   90.00
_cell.angle_beta   90.00
_cell.angle_gamma   90.00
#
_symmetry.space_group_name_H-M   'P 1'
#
loop_
_entity.id
_entity.type
_entity.pdbx_description
1 polymer ?
#
loop_
_entity_poly.entity_id
_entity_poly.type
_entity_poly.pdbx_seq_one_letter_code
_entity_poly.pdbx_strand_id
1 'polypeptide(L)'
;MFKIFETETFLKSLEEDFTGQKEKIKGKLREYVYQQLKISPMFGPNIKKLRNWEPPTWRYRIGSYRFFYEVDGEKKIVAMITAEHRGKAYKK
;
A
#
# COMPACT_ATOMS: atom_id res chain seq x y z
N MET A 1 -8.35 3.21 -16.04
CA MET A 1 -8.16 3.41 -14.60
C MET A 1 -7.87 2.08 -13.92
N PHE A 2 -6.94 2.07 -12.98
CA PHE A 2 -6.56 0.83 -12.30
C PHE A 2 -7.60 0.45 -11.25
N LYS A 3 -7.71 -0.85 -11.02
CA LYS A 3 -8.55 -1.38 -9.95
C LYS A 3 -7.67 -1.79 -8.78
N ILE A 4 -8.18 -1.55 -7.57
CA ILE A 4 -7.44 -1.89 -6.35
C ILE A 4 -7.94 -3.22 -5.83
N PHE A 5 -7.00 -4.14 -5.58
CA PHE A 5 -7.29 -5.44 -5.00
C PHE A 5 -6.55 -5.57 -3.68
N GLU A 6 -7.29 -5.81 -2.60
CA GLU A 6 -6.68 -5.97 -1.28
C GLU A 6 -6.49 -7.46 -1.01
N THR A 7 -5.23 -7.90 -0.98
CA THR A 7 -4.94 -9.30 -0.73
C THR A 7 -5.22 -9.66 0.72
N GLU A 8 -5.34 -10.96 0.98
CA GLU A 8 -5.52 -11.44 2.35
C GLU A 8 -4.38 -11.02 3.25
N THR A 9 -3.16 -11.09 2.72
CA THR A 9 -1.98 -10.68 3.48
C THR A 9 -2.08 -9.21 3.88
N PHE A 10 -2.55 -8.38 2.96
CA PHE A 10 -2.71 -6.96 3.24
C PHE A 10 -3.74 -6.73 4.35
N LEU A 11 -4.89 -7.38 4.23
CA LEU A 11 -5.93 -7.23 5.24
C LEU A 11 -5.47 -7.71 6.60
N LYS A 12 -4.69 -8.79 6.61
CA LYS A 12 -4.12 -9.31 7.84
C LYS A 12 -3.15 -8.32 8.47
N SER A 13 -2.33 -7.69 7.65
CA SER A 13 -1.36 -6.72 8.16
C SER A 13 -2.07 -5.53 8.79
N LEU A 14 -3.22 -5.13 8.24
CA LEU A 14 -4.00 -4.05 8.84
C LEU A 14 -4.50 -4.44 10.23
N GLU A 15 -4.87 -5.70 10.40
CA GLU A 15 -5.33 -6.17 11.71
C GLU A 15 -4.20 -6.19 12.73
N GLU A 16 -3.02 -6.65 12.30
CA GLU A 16 -1.92 -6.89 13.22
C GLU A 16 -1.12 -5.64 13.54
N ASP A 17 -0.85 -4.82 12.52
CA ASP A 17 0.06 -3.69 12.69
C ASP A 17 -0.64 -2.39 13.06
N PHE A 18 -1.96 -2.33 12.91
CA PHE A 18 -2.70 -1.09 13.14
C PHE A 18 -3.80 -1.27 14.17
N THR A 19 -3.50 -2.04 15.20
CA THR A 19 -4.45 -2.26 16.28
C THR A 19 -4.92 -0.94 16.86
N GLY A 20 -6.22 -0.77 16.92
CA GLY A 20 -6.82 0.44 17.45
C GLY A 20 -6.87 1.60 16.46
N GLN A 21 -6.24 1.45 15.29
CA GLN A 21 -6.25 2.52 14.29
C GLN A 21 -6.71 2.03 12.92
N LYS A 22 -7.25 0.82 12.88
CA LYS A 22 -7.62 0.20 11.62
C LYS A 22 -8.60 1.06 10.79
N GLU A 23 -9.63 1.57 11.45
CA GLU A 23 -10.62 2.38 10.73
C GLU A 23 -10.04 3.68 10.22
N LYS A 24 -9.17 4.29 11.00
CA LYS A 24 -8.51 5.52 10.58
C LYS A 24 -7.65 5.28 9.35
N ILE A 25 -6.91 4.17 9.35
CA ILE A 25 -6.05 3.83 8.21
C ILE A 25 -6.89 3.49 6.98
N LYS A 26 -7.97 2.76 7.17
CA LYS A 26 -8.86 2.45 6.04
C LYS A 26 -9.43 3.71 5.41
N GLY A 27 -9.74 4.71 6.24
CA GLY A 27 -10.19 5.99 5.73
C GLY A 27 -9.14 6.66 4.87
N LYS A 28 -7.89 6.67 5.34
CA LYS A 28 -6.80 7.26 4.57
C LYS A 28 -6.56 6.53 3.26
N LEU A 29 -6.63 5.22 3.29
CA LEU A 29 -6.48 4.42 2.08
C LEU A 29 -7.57 4.79 1.06
N ARG A 30 -8.81 4.82 1.52
CA ARG A 30 -9.94 5.07 0.64
C ARG A 30 -9.93 6.48 0.07
N GLU A 31 -9.59 7.48 0.90
CA GLU A 31 -9.71 8.87 0.51
C GLU A 31 -8.50 9.42 -0.22
N TYR A 32 -7.32 8.90 0.06
CA TYR A 32 -6.10 9.44 -0.52
C TYR A 32 -5.33 8.43 -1.34
N VAL A 33 -4.95 7.32 -0.72
CA VAL A 33 -4.03 6.38 -1.34
C VAL A 33 -4.65 5.74 -2.58
N TYR A 34 -5.83 5.18 -2.43
CA TYR A 34 -6.45 4.47 -3.55
C TYR A 34 -6.85 5.41 -4.67
N GLN A 35 -7.25 6.63 -4.34
CA GLN A 35 -7.58 7.60 -5.39
C GLN A 35 -6.38 7.88 -6.28
N GLN A 36 -5.22 8.04 -5.66
CA GLN A 36 -3.99 8.27 -6.43
C GLN A 36 -3.57 7.03 -7.20
N LEU A 37 -3.61 5.87 -6.57
CA LEU A 37 -3.17 4.63 -7.22
C LEU A 37 -4.06 4.22 -8.39
N LYS A 38 -5.33 4.58 -8.34
CA LYS A 38 -6.23 4.29 -9.47
C LYS A 38 -5.81 5.05 -10.71
N ILE A 39 -5.26 6.22 -10.55
CA ILE A 39 -4.86 7.07 -11.66
C ILE A 39 -3.43 6.79 -12.08
N SER A 40 -2.51 6.76 -11.13
CA SER A 40 -1.08 6.64 -11.43
C SER A 40 -0.37 5.86 -10.33
N PRO A 41 -0.36 4.52 -10.43
CA PRO A 41 0.22 3.72 -9.35
C PRO A 41 1.74 3.63 -9.36
N MET A 42 2.39 4.03 -10.45
CA MET A 42 3.83 3.87 -10.58
C MET A 42 4.62 5.16 -10.42
N PHE A 43 3.95 6.30 -10.38
CA PHE A 43 4.62 7.60 -10.27
C PHE A 43 3.82 8.51 -9.37
N GLY A 44 4.53 9.30 -8.57
CA GLY A 44 3.88 10.27 -7.71
C GLY A 44 4.78 10.61 -6.53
N PRO A 45 4.44 11.69 -5.81
CA PRO A 45 5.33 12.19 -4.74
C PRO A 45 5.52 11.22 -3.59
N ASN A 46 4.54 10.37 -3.32
CA ASN A 46 4.64 9.43 -2.20
C ASN A 46 4.96 8.02 -2.64
N ILE A 47 5.27 7.84 -3.92
CA ILE A 47 5.42 6.53 -4.52
C ILE A 47 6.87 6.28 -4.89
N LYS A 48 7.36 5.08 -4.56
CA LYS A 48 8.72 4.70 -4.90
C LYS A 48 8.74 3.23 -5.30
N LYS A 49 9.40 2.94 -6.42
CA LYS A 49 9.62 1.55 -6.82
C LYS A 49 10.75 0.98 -5.99
N LEU A 50 10.53 -0.19 -5.42
CA LEU A 50 11.52 -0.83 -4.59
C LEU A 50 12.54 -1.57 -5.45
N ARG A 51 13.81 -1.43 -5.07
CA ARG A 51 14.90 -2.00 -5.82
C ARG A 51 15.02 -3.50 -5.54
N ASN A 52 15.24 -4.28 -6.59
CA ASN A 52 15.53 -5.71 -6.47
C ASN A 52 14.40 -6.54 -5.87
N TRP A 53 13.17 -6.09 -6.02
CA TRP A 53 12.00 -6.86 -5.60
C TRP A 53 11.44 -7.62 -6.79
N GLU A 54 11.15 -8.89 -6.60
CA GLU A 54 10.51 -9.74 -7.61
C GLU A 54 9.30 -10.40 -6.99
N PRO A 55 8.11 -10.18 -7.52
CA PRO A 55 7.82 -9.29 -8.66
C PRO A 55 8.01 -7.83 -8.31
N PRO A 56 8.02 -6.94 -9.32
CA PRO A 56 8.21 -5.51 -9.07
C PRO A 56 7.17 -4.98 -8.10
N THR A 57 7.66 -4.25 -7.10
CA THR A 57 6.85 -3.78 -6.00
C THR A 57 7.10 -2.31 -5.78
N TRP A 58 6.04 -1.59 -5.45
CA TRP A 58 6.10 -0.16 -5.15
C TRP A 58 5.67 0.07 -3.71
N ARG A 59 6.06 1.21 -3.19
CA ARG A 59 5.70 1.63 -1.85
C ARG A 59 5.01 2.99 -1.90
N TYR A 60 3.88 3.11 -1.20
CA TYR A 60 3.23 4.39 -0.97
C TYR A 60 3.43 4.76 0.49
N ARG A 61 4.01 5.92 0.71
CA ARG A 61 4.31 6.36 2.07
C ARG A 61 3.45 7.58 2.41
N ILE A 62 2.80 7.51 3.57
CA ILE A 62 2.06 8.65 4.09
C ILE A 62 2.29 8.70 5.60
N GLY A 63 2.95 9.77 6.06
CA GLY A 63 3.32 9.88 7.46
C GLY A 63 4.18 8.72 7.91
N SER A 64 3.75 8.03 8.95
CA SER A 64 4.45 6.88 9.50
C SER A 64 4.02 5.56 8.86
N TYR A 65 3.15 5.62 7.86
CA TYR A 65 2.57 4.42 7.27
C TYR A 65 3.19 4.16 5.92
N ARG A 66 3.40 2.87 5.60
CA ARG A 66 3.91 2.44 4.31
C ARG A 66 3.03 1.33 3.79
N PHE A 67 2.65 1.44 2.52
CA PHE A 67 1.79 0.45 1.88
C PHE A 67 2.53 -0.10 0.66
N PHE A 68 2.72 -1.41 0.64
CA PHE A 68 3.43 -2.06 -0.45
C PHE A 68 2.44 -2.71 -1.40
N TYR A 69 2.69 -2.58 -2.70
CA TYR A 69 1.76 -3.10 -3.69
C TYR A 69 2.49 -3.46 -4.97
N GLU A 70 1.85 -4.35 -5.72
CA GLU A 70 2.31 -4.76 -7.04
C GLU A 70 1.36 -4.21 -8.09
N VAL A 71 1.88 -3.98 -9.30
CA VAL A 71 1.07 -3.41 -10.37
C VAL A 71 1.11 -4.33 -11.58
N ASP A 72 -0.07 -4.72 -12.06
CA ASP A 72 -0.20 -5.43 -13.32
C ASP A 72 -0.67 -4.41 -14.35
N GLY A 73 0.25 -3.95 -15.19
CA GLY A 73 -0.06 -2.90 -16.15
C GLY A 73 -0.97 -3.33 -17.27
N GLU A 74 -0.94 -4.61 -17.61
CA GLU A 74 -1.80 -5.14 -18.67
C GLU A 74 -3.25 -5.22 -18.21
N LYS A 75 -3.45 -5.78 -17.04
CA LYS A 75 -4.79 -5.94 -16.51
C LYS A 75 -5.29 -4.72 -15.77
N LYS A 76 -4.43 -3.74 -15.57
CA LYS A 76 -4.76 -2.52 -14.85
C LYS A 76 -5.22 -2.82 -13.44
N ILE A 77 -4.43 -3.61 -12.73
CA ILE A 77 -4.74 -4.02 -11.36
C ILE A 77 -3.59 -3.62 -10.45
N VAL A 78 -3.93 -3.03 -9.30
CA VAL A 78 -2.99 -2.77 -8.22
C VAL A 78 -3.33 -3.72 -7.09
N ALA A 79 -2.41 -4.59 -6.74
CA ALA A 79 -2.60 -5.57 -5.66
C ALA A 79 -1.90 -5.08 -4.41
N MET A 80 -2.66 -4.76 -3.38
CA MET A 80 -2.11 -4.34 -2.11
C MET A 80 -1.59 -5.56 -1.37
N ILE A 81 -0.30 -5.54 -1.02
CA ILE A 81 0.37 -6.71 -0.47
C ILE A 81 0.49 -6.63 1.04
N THR A 82 0.98 -5.51 1.56
CA THR A 82 1.15 -5.40 3.01
C THR A 82 1.18 -3.94 3.41
N ALA A 83 0.83 -3.68 4.66
CA ALA A 83 0.87 -2.35 5.24
C ALA A 83 1.75 -2.40 6.48
N GLU A 84 2.55 -1.36 6.69
CA GLU A 84 3.44 -1.29 7.83
C GLU A 84 3.32 0.07 8.51
N HIS A 85 3.38 0.04 9.82
CA HIS A 85 3.53 1.26 10.59
C HIS A 85 5.01 1.40 10.93
N ARG A 86 5.56 2.57 10.65
CA ARG A 86 7.00 2.77 10.76
C ARG A 86 7.56 2.39 12.14
N GLY A 87 6.86 2.78 13.20
CA GLY A 87 7.33 2.49 14.54
C GLY A 87 7.49 1.01 14.78
N LYS A 88 6.56 0.22 14.25
CA LYS A 88 6.61 -1.22 14.39
C LYS A 88 7.68 -1.84 13.49
N ALA A 89 7.81 -1.32 12.29
CA ALA A 89 8.75 -1.87 11.32
C ALA A 89 10.18 -1.80 11.82
N TYR A 90 10.49 -0.80 12.63
CA TYR A 90 11.85 -0.61 13.14
C TYR A 90 12.06 -1.17 14.52
N LYS A 91 11.05 -1.77 15.08
CA LYS A 91 11.15 -2.33 16.41
C LYS A 91 11.59 -3.77 16.30
N LYS A 92 12.80 -4.01 16.57
CA LYS A 92 13.35 -5.35 16.49
C LYS A 92 13.81 -5.81 17.84
#